data_b88e437d00ac9e8e9186fbbead3d4f73
#
_entry.id   b88e437d00ac9e8e9186fbbead3d4f73
#
_cell.length_a   1.000
_cell.length_b   1.000
_cell.length_c   1.000
_cell.angle_alpha   90.00
_cell.angle_beta   90.00
_cell.angle_gamma   90.00
#
_symmetry.space_group_name_H-M   'P 1'
#
loop_
_entity.id
_entity.type
_entity.pdbx_description
1 polymer ?
#
loop_
_entity_poly.entity_id
_entity_poly.type
_entity_poly.pdbx_seq_one_letter_code
_entity_poly.pdbx_strand_id
1 'polypeptide(L)'
;EFRRVLFRSPDVGTRGADVATVEYGVKSNMAPTEIDLDLSRYKLGWSDAEDYVFKPRKGINEAMVREISGMKGEPDWMTEFRLKSFQRFDNRPMPRWGGDMSGIDFDDIYYYIKPTEGQVDDWDDVPESIKNTYEKLGIPEAERKYLAGVTAQYESEVVYHRNREDLEAQGVIFCDMDTALREHPEIVKAWFGRIIPPNDNKFSALNSAAWSGGSFIYVPPGVKVEMPLQAYFRIN
;
A
#
# COMPACT_ATOMS: atom_id res chain seq x y z
N GLU A 1 4.02 12.34 0.96
CA GLU A 1 4.66 11.95 2.23
C GLU A 1 4.96 10.46 2.19
N PHE A 2 6.23 10.10 1.97
CA PHE A 2 6.67 8.70 2.02
C PHE A 2 6.52 8.18 3.45
N ARG A 3 5.56 7.31 3.70
CA ARG A 3 5.48 6.61 4.98
C ARG A 3 6.30 5.32 4.89
N ARG A 4 7.42 5.32 5.58
CA ARG A 4 8.20 4.12 5.85
C ARG A 4 7.41 3.28 6.86
N VAL A 5 6.82 2.18 6.41
CA VAL A 5 6.11 1.26 7.31
C VAL A 5 7.10 0.20 7.76
N LEU A 6 7.59 0.34 8.99
CA LEU A 6 8.44 -0.65 9.65
C LEU A 6 7.54 -1.55 10.51
N PHE A 7 7.42 -2.80 10.15
CA PHE A 7 6.76 -3.80 10.99
C PHE A 7 7.75 -4.37 12.02
N ARG A 8 7.50 -4.08 13.29
CA ARG A 8 8.18 -4.72 14.41
C ARG A 8 7.24 -5.73 15.04
N SER A 9 7.66 -6.97 15.21
CA SER A 9 6.91 -7.96 16.01
C SER A 9 6.75 -7.46 17.43
N PRO A 10 5.54 -7.49 18.02
CA PRO A 10 5.38 -7.19 19.42
C PRO A 10 5.96 -8.33 20.27
N ASP A 11 6.86 -7.99 21.17
CA ASP A 11 7.33 -8.91 22.24
C ASP A 11 6.13 -9.24 23.15
N VAL A 12 5.67 -10.49 23.10
CA VAL A 12 4.70 -11.02 24.07
C VAL A 12 5.47 -11.48 25.29
N GLY A 13 5.85 -10.54 26.12
CA GLY A 13 6.47 -10.78 27.42
C GLY A 13 5.63 -10.14 28.54
N THR A 14 4.86 -10.96 29.23
CA THR A 14 4.20 -10.62 30.49
C THR A 14 5.22 -10.33 31.57
N ARG A 15 5.24 -9.08 32.07
CA ARG A 15 5.42 -8.74 33.50
C ARG A 15 5.32 -7.23 33.68
N GLY A 16 4.48 -6.82 34.64
CA GLY A 16 4.34 -5.44 35.04
C GLY A 16 5.66 -4.86 35.57
N ALA A 17 5.98 -3.68 35.11
CA ALA A 17 6.94 -2.78 35.72
C ALA A 17 6.42 -1.35 35.52
N ASP A 18 6.50 -0.60 36.61
CA ASP A 18 6.03 0.76 36.76
C ASP A 18 6.51 1.69 35.63
N VAL A 19 5.55 2.39 35.02
CA VAL A 19 5.84 3.46 34.08
C VAL A 19 6.27 4.68 34.88
N ALA A 20 7.58 4.91 34.98
CA ALA A 20 8.11 6.18 35.41
C ALA A 20 7.83 7.23 34.34
N THR A 21 6.93 8.15 34.64
CA THR A 21 6.63 9.32 33.83
C THR A 21 7.84 10.25 33.87
N VAL A 22 8.63 10.30 32.79
CA VAL A 22 9.69 11.31 32.66
C VAL A 22 9.05 12.56 32.05
N GLU A 23 8.76 13.56 32.90
CA GLU A 23 8.39 14.90 32.46
C GLU A 23 9.60 15.58 31.81
N TYR A 24 9.61 15.68 30.49
CA TYR A 24 10.51 16.59 29.78
C TYR A 24 9.93 18.00 29.81
N GLY A 25 10.36 18.79 30.80
CA GLY A 25 10.08 20.21 30.85
C GLY A 25 10.83 20.97 29.78
N VAL A 26 10.31 21.06 28.58
CA VAL A 26 10.75 22.00 27.56
C VAL A 26 9.85 23.22 27.62
N LYS A 27 10.32 24.30 28.28
CA LYS A 27 9.74 25.63 28.14
C LYS A 27 10.11 26.16 26.76
N SER A 28 9.28 25.95 25.76
CA SER A 28 9.42 26.59 24.45
C SER A 28 8.57 27.86 24.45
N ASN A 29 9.24 29.00 24.65
CA ASN A 29 8.71 30.33 24.32
C ASN A 29 8.94 30.63 22.84
N MET A 30 8.43 29.78 21.95
CA MET A 30 8.36 30.10 20.52
C MET A 30 6.89 30.30 20.17
N ALA A 31 6.56 31.49 19.70
CA ALA A 31 5.28 31.72 19.03
C ALA A 31 5.09 30.69 17.92
N PRO A 32 3.87 30.22 17.65
CA PRO A 32 3.64 29.31 16.54
C PRO A 32 4.05 30.04 15.27
N THR A 33 5.17 29.62 14.69
CA THR A 33 5.51 30.00 13.32
C THR A 33 4.45 29.33 12.47
N GLU A 34 3.57 30.09 11.86
CA GLU A 34 2.73 29.62 10.77
C GLU A 34 3.68 29.07 9.69
N ILE A 35 3.81 27.76 9.64
CA ILE A 35 4.50 27.11 8.53
C ILE A 35 3.51 27.18 7.38
N ASP A 36 3.71 28.16 6.51
CA ASP A 36 3.05 28.20 5.21
C ASP A 36 3.52 27.00 4.41
N LEU A 37 2.81 25.88 4.59
CA LEU A 37 2.96 24.69 3.77
C LEU A 37 2.29 24.99 2.43
N ASP A 38 3.04 25.60 1.51
CA ASP A 38 2.64 25.64 0.12
C ASP A 38 2.58 24.21 -0.44
N LEU A 39 1.44 23.56 -0.23
CA LEU A 39 1.14 22.22 -0.72
C LEU A 39 1.01 22.18 -2.25
N SER A 40 0.95 23.35 -2.92
CA SER A 40 0.86 23.44 -4.37
C SER A 40 2.22 23.23 -5.06
N ARG A 41 3.31 23.31 -4.33
CA ARG A 41 4.68 23.05 -4.80
C ARG A 41 5.38 22.11 -3.84
N TYR A 42 5.13 20.83 -4.02
CA TYR A 42 5.97 19.79 -3.44
C TYR A 42 7.43 20.10 -3.82
N LYS A 43 8.37 20.18 -2.85
CA LYS A 43 9.79 20.46 -3.13
C LYS A 43 10.43 19.43 -4.10
N LEU A 44 9.79 18.30 -4.28
CA LEU A 44 10.10 17.26 -5.26
C LEU A 44 9.15 17.31 -6.47
N GLY A 45 8.45 18.41 -6.70
CA GLY A 45 7.36 18.63 -7.65
C GLY A 45 7.66 18.29 -9.11
N TRP A 46 7.86 17.02 -9.35
CA TRP A 46 7.95 16.42 -10.67
C TRP A 46 6.96 15.27 -10.75
N SER A 47 6.29 15.15 -11.87
CA SER A 47 5.52 13.97 -12.26
C SER A 47 6.30 13.24 -13.34
N ASP A 48 6.19 11.92 -13.36
CA ASP A 48 6.74 11.12 -14.45
C ASP A 48 5.93 11.34 -15.73
N ALA A 49 6.55 11.09 -16.89
CA ALA A 49 5.80 11.06 -18.14
C ALA A 49 4.75 9.94 -18.07
N GLU A 50 3.51 10.25 -18.48
CA GLU A 50 2.41 9.29 -18.51
C GLU A 50 2.63 8.27 -19.66
N ASP A 51 3.40 7.22 -19.40
CA ASP A 51 3.61 6.09 -20.29
C ASP A 51 3.07 4.82 -19.61
N TYR A 52 1.76 4.63 -19.71
CA TYR A 52 1.06 3.52 -19.06
C TYR A 52 0.62 2.47 -20.10
N VAL A 53 0.79 1.21 -19.75
CA VAL A 53 0.29 0.09 -20.55
C VAL A 53 -1.24 0.11 -20.64
N PHE A 54 -1.89 0.50 -19.55
CA PHE A 54 -3.34 0.62 -19.51
C PHE A 54 -3.76 1.73 -18.55
N LYS A 55 -4.65 2.62 -19.04
CA LYS A 55 -5.30 3.68 -18.26
C LYS A 55 -6.79 3.69 -18.60
N PRO A 56 -7.67 3.21 -17.71
CA PRO A 56 -9.11 3.15 -17.96
C PRO A 56 -9.77 4.54 -17.91
N ARG A 57 -11.08 4.55 -17.98
CA ARG A 57 -11.85 5.78 -17.78
C ARG A 57 -11.81 6.20 -16.32
N LYS A 58 -11.97 7.49 -16.07
CA LYS A 58 -12.19 8.04 -14.72
C LYS A 58 -13.55 7.58 -14.17
N GLY A 59 -13.65 7.64 -12.86
CA GLY A 59 -14.83 7.26 -12.11
C GLY A 59 -14.89 5.79 -11.72
N ILE A 60 -15.68 5.48 -10.72
CA ILE A 60 -15.90 4.12 -10.25
C ILE A 60 -17.35 3.72 -10.44
N ASN A 61 -17.56 2.54 -11.03
CA ASN A 61 -18.85 1.91 -11.20
C ASN A 61 -18.71 0.39 -11.21
N GLU A 62 -19.82 -0.33 -11.23
CA GLU A 62 -19.80 -1.80 -11.21
C GLU A 62 -19.02 -2.40 -12.39
N ALA A 63 -19.10 -1.82 -13.56
CA ALA A 63 -18.38 -2.30 -14.74
C ALA A 63 -16.85 -2.16 -14.55
N MET A 64 -16.40 -1.01 -14.03
CA MET A 64 -15.00 -0.77 -13.71
C MET A 64 -14.48 -1.75 -12.65
N VAL A 65 -15.26 -2.00 -11.60
CA VAL A 65 -14.90 -2.96 -10.54
C VAL A 65 -14.73 -4.38 -11.10
N ARG A 66 -15.61 -4.79 -12.02
CA ARG A 66 -15.48 -6.09 -12.72
C ARG A 66 -14.27 -6.11 -13.65
N GLU A 67 -13.99 -5.01 -14.34
CA GLU A 67 -12.84 -4.88 -15.24
C GLU A 67 -11.51 -5.02 -14.47
N ILE A 68 -11.37 -4.33 -13.33
CA ILE A 68 -10.19 -4.49 -12.45
C ILE A 68 -10.02 -5.95 -12.04
N SER A 69 -11.09 -6.59 -11.56
CA SER A 69 -11.05 -7.99 -11.12
C SER A 69 -10.69 -8.94 -12.26
N GLY A 70 -11.23 -8.70 -13.46
CA GLY A 70 -10.92 -9.49 -14.65
C GLY A 70 -9.50 -9.35 -15.13
N MET A 71 -8.95 -8.12 -15.16
CA MET A 71 -7.56 -7.87 -15.53
C MET A 71 -6.56 -8.53 -14.57
N LYS A 72 -6.91 -8.60 -13.28
CA LYS A 72 -6.10 -9.23 -12.25
C LYS A 72 -6.29 -10.75 -12.16
N GLY A 73 -7.21 -11.31 -12.93
CA GLY A 73 -7.51 -12.75 -12.91
C GLY A 73 -8.00 -13.25 -11.54
N GLU A 74 -8.74 -12.41 -10.82
CA GLU A 74 -9.16 -12.70 -9.46
C GLU A 74 -10.21 -13.82 -9.40
N PRO A 75 -10.24 -14.61 -8.31
CA PRO A 75 -11.29 -15.59 -8.10
C PRO A 75 -12.65 -14.93 -7.86
N ASP A 76 -13.73 -15.63 -8.18
CA ASP A 76 -15.11 -15.13 -8.09
C ASP A 76 -15.45 -14.52 -6.73
N TRP A 77 -14.97 -15.11 -5.63
CA TRP A 77 -15.23 -14.60 -4.28
C TRP A 77 -14.62 -13.21 -4.04
N MET A 78 -13.49 -12.90 -4.68
CA MET A 78 -12.87 -11.58 -4.60
C MET A 78 -13.65 -10.58 -5.45
N THR A 79 -14.08 -10.96 -6.65
CA THR A 79 -14.99 -10.16 -7.48
C THR A 79 -16.27 -9.80 -6.71
N GLU A 80 -16.88 -10.79 -6.05
CA GLU A 80 -18.05 -10.54 -5.20
C GLU A 80 -17.78 -9.63 -4.01
N PHE A 81 -16.61 -9.79 -3.38
CA PHE A 81 -16.18 -8.92 -2.28
C PHE A 81 -16.07 -7.46 -2.74
N ARG A 82 -15.46 -7.23 -3.91
CA ARG A 82 -15.35 -5.90 -4.52
C ARG A 82 -16.71 -5.29 -4.82
N LEU A 83 -17.59 -6.04 -5.45
CA LEU A 83 -18.93 -5.56 -5.82
C LEU A 83 -19.78 -5.20 -4.60
N LYS A 84 -19.76 -6.04 -3.56
CA LYS A 84 -20.43 -5.75 -2.28
C LYS A 84 -19.82 -4.51 -1.61
N SER A 85 -18.53 -4.30 -1.76
CA SER A 85 -17.83 -3.13 -1.24
C SER A 85 -18.20 -1.86 -2.02
N PHE A 86 -18.28 -1.95 -3.35
CA PHE A 86 -18.78 -0.87 -4.19
C PHE A 86 -20.21 -0.44 -3.84
N GLN A 87 -21.12 -1.39 -3.68
CA GLN A 87 -22.48 -1.08 -3.23
C GLN A 87 -22.52 -0.36 -1.87
N ARG A 88 -21.63 -0.73 -0.94
CA ARG A 88 -21.50 -0.02 0.34
C ARG A 88 -20.94 1.38 0.16
N PHE A 89 -19.95 1.56 -0.73
CA PHE A 89 -19.42 2.88 -1.07
C PHE A 89 -20.50 3.79 -1.62
N ASP A 90 -21.29 3.31 -2.59
CA ASP A 90 -22.34 4.07 -3.24
C ASP A 90 -23.43 4.52 -2.23
N ASN A 91 -23.85 3.63 -1.37
CA ASN A 91 -24.91 3.88 -0.39
C ASN A 91 -24.46 4.63 0.87
N ARG A 92 -23.17 4.81 1.13
CA ARG A 92 -22.69 5.47 2.34
C ARG A 92 -22.52 6.98 2.15
N PRO A 93 -22.96 7.79 3.14
CA PRO A 93 -22.67 9.20 3.15
C PRO A 93 -21.17 9.46 3.38
N MET A 94 -20.72 10.65 3.00
CA MET A 94 -19.38 11.12 3.35
C MET A 94 -19.19 11.14 4.87
N PRO A 95 -18.01 10.77 5.37
CA PRO A 95 -17.67 10.94 6.78
C PRO A 95 -17.78 12.40 7.21
N ARG A 96 -18.11 12.62 8.48
CA ARG A 96 -18.20 13.96 9.09
C ARG A 96 -16.97 14.29 9.94
N TRP A 97 -15.98 13.44 9.95
CA TRP A 97 -14.72 13.60 10.67
C TRP A 97 -13.58 13.85 9.66
N GLY A 98 -12.55 14.53 10.10
CA GLY A 98 -11.40 14.91 9.27
C GLY A 98 -11.53 16.33 8.73
N GLY A 99 -10.80 16.64 7.67
CA GLY A 99 -10.83 17.92 6.99
C GLY A 99 -12.05 18.10 6.09
N ASP A 100 -12.11 19.23 5.36
CA ASP A 100 -13.12 19.45 4.33
C ASP A 100 -12.89 18.50 3.15
N MET A 101 -13.90 17.69 2.86
CA MET A 101 -13.90 16.68 1.79
C MET A 101 -14.89 17.03 0.66
N SER A 102 -15.47 18.23 0.69
CA SER A 102 -16.46 18.66 -0.30
C SER A 102 -15.90 18.78 -1.71
N GLY A 103 -14.57 18.94 -1.83
CA GLY A 103 -13.89 19.04 -3.13
C GLY A 103 -13.53 17.68 -3.75
N ILE A 104 -13.88 16.55 -3.12
CA ILE A 104 -13.58 15.23 -3.69
C ILE A 104 -14.63 14.86 -4.73
N ASP A 105 -14.21 14.80 -5.99
CA ASP A 105 -15.01 14.28 -7.10
C ASP A 105 -14.58 12.85 -7.42
N PHE A 106 -15.39 11.88 -7.01
CA PHE A 106 -15.12 10.47 -7.24
C PHE A 106 -15.23 10.06 -8.72
N ASP A 107 -15.87 10.87 -9.55
CA ASP A 107 -15.99 10.60 -10.98
C ASP A 107 -14.78 11.14 -11.77
N ASP A 108 -13.95 11.99 -11.15
CA ASP A 108 -12.74 12.55 -11.77
C ASP A 108 -11.43 11.85 -11.32
N ILE A 109 -11.51 10.62 -10.80
CA ILE A 109 -10.37 9.84 -10.30
C ILE A 109 -10.15 8.61 -11.19
N TYR A 110 -8.89 8.31 -11.51
CA TYR A 110 -8.47 7.01 -12.05
C TYR A 110 -8.27 6.03 -10.90
N TYR A 111 -9.05 4.95 -10.90
CA TYR A 111 -9.01 3.95 -9.82
C TYR A 111 -8.05 2.80 -10.07
N TYR A 112 -7.55 2.69 -11.28
CA TYR A 112 -6.58 1.68 -11.65
C TYR A 112 -5.70 2.18 -12.80
N ILE A 113 -4.41 2.03 -12.67
CA ILE A 113 -3.42 2.34 -13.71
C ILE A 113 -2.40 1.21 -13.73
N LYS A 114 -2.20 0.58 -14.90
CA LYS A 114 -1.19 -0.46 -15.09
C LYS A 114 0.05 0.14 -15.76
N PRO A 115 1.15 0.32 -15.02
CA PRO A 115 2.35 0.96 -15.54
C PRO A 115 3.22 0.03 -16.40
N THR A 116 3.19 -1.29 -16.14
CA THR A 116 4.03 -2.31 -16.79
C THR A 116 3.22 -3.54 -17.14
N GLU A 117 3.74 -4.37 -18.07
CA GLU A 117 3.09 -5.65 -18.42
C GLU A 117 3.18 -6.70 -17.30
N GLY A 118 4.15 -6.59 -16.39
CA GLY A 118 4.33 -7.55 -15.32
C GLY A 118 5.33 -7.11 -14.27
N GLN A 119 5.46 -7.94 -13.26
CA GLN A 119 6.43 -7.81 -12.18
C GLN A 119 7.77 -8.44 -12.60
N VAL A 120 8.87 -7.89 -12.11
CA VAL A 120 10.21 -8.43 -12.29
C VAL A 120 10.87 -8.72 -10.94
N ASP A 121 11.73 -9.72 -10.89
CA ASP A 121 12.46 -10.14 -9.69
C ASP A 121 13.88 -9.54 -9.64
N ASP A 122 14.38 -9.04 -10.77
CA ASP A 122 15.65 -8.34 -10.84
C ASP A 122 15.41 -6.84 -11.05
N TRP A 123 16.07 -6.03 -10.23
CA TRP A 123 15.98 -4.58 -10.36
C TRP A 123 16.50 -4.07 -11.71
N ASP A 124 17.44 -4.77 -12.31
CA ASP A 124 17.99 -4.38 -13.60
C ASP A 124 16.98 -4.53 -14.75
N ASP A 125 15.95 -5.33 -14.58
CA ASP A 125 14.85 -5.51 -15.54
C ASP A 125 13.71 -4.50 -15.37
N VAL A 126 13.70 -3.71 -14.27
CA VAL A 126 12.71 -2.64 -14.06
C VAL A 126 12.89 -1.55 -15.13
N PRO A 127 11.82 -1.03 -15.76
CA PRO A 127 11.90 0.06 -16.71
C PRO A 127 12.69 1.26 -16.20
N GLU A 128 13.51 1.85 -17.04
CA GLU A 128 14.44 2.94 -16.67
C GLU A 128 13.70 4.17 -16.13
N SER A 129 12.52 4.47 -16.65
CA SER A 129 11.66 5.56 -16.15
C SER A 129 11.30 5.35 -14.68
N ILE A 130 10.97 4.12 -14.30
CA ILE A 130 10.62 3.76 -12.91
C ILE A 130 11.89 3.75 -12.03
N LYS A 131 13.01 3.19 -12.51
CA LYS A 131 14.31 3.25 -11.80
C LYS A 131 14.69 4.67 -11.44
N ASN A 132 14.64 5.57 -12.43
CA ASN A 132 14.95 7.00 -12.25
C ASN A 132 14.06 7.66 -11.19
N THR A 133 12.79 7.26 -11.12
CA THR A 133 11.87 7.73 -10.09
C THR A 133 12.34 7.33 -8.70
N TYR A 134 12.64 6.05 -8.50
CA TYR A 134 13.11 5.55 -7.21
C TYR A 134 14.50 6.09 -6.82
N GLU A 135 15.38 6.34 -7.78
CA GLU A 135 16.68 6.99 -7.56
C GLU A 135 16.51 8.44 -7.11
N LYS A 136 15.65 9.22 -7.78
CA LYS A 136 15.32 10.60 -7.37
C LYS A 136 14.74 10.66 -5.96
N LEU A 137 14.05 9.61 -5.52
CA LEU A 137 13.51 9.49 -4.18
C LEU A 137 14.56 9.07 -3.14
N GLY A 138 15.78 8.77 -3.59
CA GLY A 138 16.91 8.46 -2.70
C GLY A 138 16.83 7.10 -2.06
N ILE A 139 16.20 6.09 -2.73
CA ILE A 139 16.20 4.71 -2.26
C ILE A 139 17.56 4.08 -2.58
N PRO A 140 18.46 3.90 -1.58
CA PRO A 140 19.81 3.48 -1.84
C PRO A 140 19.86 2.05 -2.38
N GLU A 141 20.77 1.78 -3.32
CA GLU A 141 21.04 0.42 -3.80
C GLU A 141 21.42 -0.53 -2.65
N ALA A 142 22.09 -0.01 -1.63
CA ALA A 142 22.42 -0.75 -0.43
C ALA A 142 21.17 -1.27 0.31
N GLU A 143 20.06 -0.50 0.37
CA GLU A 143 18.83 -0.96 1.02
C GLU A 143 18.23 -2.16 0.29
N ARG A 144 18.32 -2.22 -1.03
CA ARG A 144 17.85 -3.35 -1.86
C ARG A 144 18.64 -4.64 -1.62
N LYS A 145 19.94 -4.53 -1.31
CA LYS A 145 20.82 -5.70 -1.11
C LYS A 145 20.81 -6.24 0.32
N TYR A 146 20.53 -5.42 1.32
CA TYR A 146 20.70 -5.77 2.73
C TYR A 146 19.41 -6.03 3.50
N LEU A 147 18.25 -5.69 2.95
CA LEU A 147 16.97 -5.96 3.60
C LEU A 147 16.53 -7.42 3.37
N ALA A 148 15.74 -7.94 4.31
CA ALA A 148 15.21 -9.30 4.27
C ALA A 148 14.24 -9.53 3.09
N GLY A 149 13.63 -8.46 2.61
CA GLY A 149 12.77 -8.44 1.44
C GLY A 149 12.40 -7.00 1.07
N VAL A 150 12.25 -6.75 -0.21
CA VAL A 150 11.89 -5.44 -0.77
C VAL A 150 10.77 -5.60 -1.78
N THR A 151 9.76 -4.76 -1.68
CA THR A 151 8.71 -4.61 -2.67
C THR A 151 8.63 -3.17 -3.12
N ALA A 152 8.58 -2.94 -4.42
CA ALA A 152 8.37 -1.62 -5.00
C ALA A 152 7.06 -1.62 -5.80
N GLN A 153 6.14 -0.74 -5.40
CA GLN A 153 4.89 -0.50 -6.11
C GLN A 153 4.95 0.86 -6.79
N TYR A 154 4.58 0.88 -8.06
CA TYR A 154 4.41 2.09 -8.85
C TYR A 154 2.98 2.09 -9.40
N GLU A 155 2.25 3.18 -9.13
CA GLU A 155 0.82 3.28 -9.42
C GLU A 155 0.01 2.11 -8.80
N SER A 156 -0.76 1.40 -9.60
CA SER A 156 -1.65 0.33 -9.14
C SER A 156 -1.02 -1.06 -9.07
N GLU A 157 0.24 -1.21 -9.43
CA GLU A 157 0.89 -2.52 -9.57
C GLU A 157 2.22 -2.60 -8.82
N VAL A 158 2.55 -3.79 -8.33
CA VAL A 158 3.90 -4.10 -7.86
C VAL A 158 4.78 -4.35 -9.08
N VAL A 159 5.85 -3.56 -9.21
CA VAL A 159 6.77 -3.63 -10.36
C VAL A 159 8.04 -4.39 -10.05
N TYR A 160 8.40 -4.49 -8.78
CA TYR A 160 9.59 -5.21 -8.33
C TYR A 160 9.33 -5.88 -6.99
N HIS A 161 9.79 -7.12 -6.84
CA HIS A 161 9.75 -7.88 -5.59
C HIS A 161 10.98 -8.76 -5.45
N ARG A 162 11.51 -8.83 -4.24
CA ARG A 162 12.56 -9.76 -3.86
C ARG A 162 12.42 -10.18 -2.40
N ASN A 163 12.52 -11.45 -2.16
CA ASN A 163 12.58 -12.03 -0.81
C ASN A 163 13.88 -12.81 -0.66
N ARG A 164 14.33 -13.01 0.56
CA ARG A 164 15.55 -13.79 0.82
C ARG A 164 15.19 -15.26 0.96
N GLU A 165 15.98 -16.12 0.34
CA GLU A 165 15.82 -17.57 0.36
C GLU A 165 15.80 -18.16 1.79
N ASP A 166 16.57 -17.58 2.71
CA ASP A 166 16.61 -18.01 4.11
C ASP A 166 15.30 -17.75 4.87
N LEU A 167 14.53 -16.74 4.48
CA LEU A 167 13.19 -16.48 5.04
C LEU A 167 12.15 -17.40 4.41
N GLU A 168 12.23 -17.62 3.11
CA GLU A 168 11.35 -18.56 2.40
C GLU A 168 11.52 -19.99 2.93
N ALA A 169 12.75 -20.39 3.18
CA ALA A 169 13.05 -21.72 3.80
C ALA A 169 12.45 -21.88 5.21
N GLN A 170 12.18 -20.77 5.92
CA GLN A 170 11.48 -20.76 7.20
C GLN A 170 9.94 -20.66 7.05
N GLY A 171 9.43 -20.61 5.82
CA GLY A 171 8.02 -20.49 5.51
C GLY A 171 7.48 -19.05 5.62
N VAL A 172 8.36 -18.04 5.67
CA VAL A 172 7.93 -16.63 5.58
C VAL A 172 7.50 -16.35 4.16
N ILE A 173 6.31 -15.78 4.00
CA ILE A 173 5.80 -15.35 2.71
C ILE A 173 5.84 -13.82 2.70
N PHE A 174 6.48 -13.27 1.67
CA PHE A 174 6.44 -11.85 1.38
C PHE A 174 6.29 -11.69 -0.13
N CYS A 175 5.12 -11.32 -0.58
CA CYS A 175 4.80 -11.15 -1.99
C CYS A 175 3.78 -10.04 -2.19
N ASP A 176 3.44 -9.77 -3.43
CA ASP A 176 2.31 -8.90 -3.76
C ASP A 176 0.97 -9.61 -3.51
N MET A 177 -0.11 -8.81 -3.43
CA MET A 177 -1.44 -9.34 -3.13
C MET A 177 -2.03 -10.21 -4.23
N ASP A 178 -1.65 -10.00 -5.51
CA ASP A 178 -2.16 -10.82 -6.61
C ASP A 178 -1.55 -12.21 -6.58
N THR A 179 -0.25 -12.28 -6.30
CA THR A 179 0.45 -13.55 -6.04
C THR A 179 -0.12 -14.26 -4.82
N ALA A 180 -0.37 -13.53 -3.72
CA ALA A 180 -0.98 -14.11 -2.53
C ALA A 180 -2.38 -14.68 -2.81
N LEU A 181 -3.18 -14.02 -3.64
CA LEU A 181 -4.50 -14.52 -4.03
C LEU A 181 -4.44 -15.82 -4.84
N ARG A 182 -3.42 -15.98 -5.70
CA ARG A 182 -3.23 -17.20 -6.49
C ARG A 182 -2.66 -18.35 -5.69
N GLU A 183 -1.62 -18.07 -4.90
CA GLU A 183 -0.79 -19.10 -4.27
C GLU A 183 -1.19 -19.41 -2.83
N HIS A 184 -1.80 -18.43 -2.14
CA HIS A 184 -2.21 -18.56 -0.72
C HIS A 184 -3.68 -18.14 -0.48
N PRO A 185 -4.64 -18.56 -1.33
CA PRO A 185 -6.02 -18.07 -1.31
C PRO A 185 -6.73 -18.26 0.02
N GLU A 186 -6.42 -19.34 0.74
CA GLU A 186 -7.07 -19.64 2.02
C GLU A 186 -6.66 -18.65 3.12
N ILE A 187 -5.38 -18.25 3.15
CA ILE A 187 -4.90 -17.28 4.12
C ILE A 187 -5.49 -15.89 3.79
N VAL A 188 -5.46 -15.51 2.51
CA VAL A 188 -6.05 -14.23 2.07
C VAL A 188 -7.53 -14.19 2.40
N LYS A 189 -8.30 -15.19 2.03
CA LYS A 189 -9.74 -15.27 2.29
C LYS A 189 -10.09 -15.24 3.78
N ALA A 190 -9.22 -15.82 4.62
CA ALA A 190 -9.43 -15.80 6.07
C ALA A 190 -9.25 -14.42 6.70
N TRP A 191 -8.38 -13.55 6.15
CA TRP A 191 -7.96 -12.34 6.83
C TRP A 191 -8.21 -11.03 6.07
N PHE A 192 -8.38 -11.09 4.75
CA PHE A 192 -8.57 -9.90 3.93
C PHE A 192 -9.83 -9.12 4.33
N GLY A 193 -9.68 -7.82 4.52
CA GLY A 193 -10.76 -6.92 4.88
C GLY A 193 -11.35 -7.13 6.29
N ARG A 194 -10.64 -7.79 7.22
CA ARG A 194 -11.13 -8.00 8.59
C ARG A 194 -10.71 -6.93 9.58
N ILE A 195 -9.53 -6.35 9.43
CA ILE A 195 -9.03 -5.33 10.36
C ILE A 195 -9.70 -3.99 10.08
N ILE A 196 -9.71 -3.59 8.81
CA ILE A 196 -10.49 -2.44 8.35
C ILE A 196 -11.51 -2.99 7.34
N PRO A 197 -12.73 -3.32 7.80
CA PRO A 197 -13.70 -3.96 6.93
C PRO A 197 -14.38 -2.93 6.01
N PRO A 198 -14.93 -3.38 4.86
CA PRO A 198 -15.63 -2.50 3.91
C PRO A 198 -16.83 -1.74 4.49
N ASN A 199 -17.32 -2.18 5.64
CA ASN A 199 -18.44 -1.55 6.32
C ASN A 199 -18.02 -0.53 7.40
N ASP A 200 -16.74 -0.22 7.53
CA ASP A 200 -16.28 0.78 8.49
C ASP A 200 -16.73 2.19 8.08
N ASN A 201 -16.31 2.67 6.93
CA ASN A 201 -16.68 3.98 6.40
C ASN A 201 -16.69 3.99 4.85
N LYS A 202 -17.04 5.16 4.24
CA LYS A 202 -17.12 5.30 2.78
C LYS A 202 -15.77 5.02 2.09
N PHE A 203 -14.66 5.49 2.66
CA PHE A 203 -13.33 5.31 2.08
C PHE A 203 -12.82 3.88 2.23
N SER A 204 -13.13 3.18 3.34
CA SER A 204 -12.79 1.77 3.48
C SER A 204 -13.58 0.90 2.48
N ALA A 205 -14.83 1.27 2.22
CA ALA A 205 -15.64 0.64 1.18
C ALA A 205 -15.05 0.87 -0.22
N LEU A 206 -14.66 2.12 -0.53
CA LEU A 206 -14.02 2.48 -1.79
C LEU A 206 -12.70 1.72 -1.98
N ASN A 207 -11.83 1.75 -0.98
CA ASN A 207 -10.57 1.00 -1.01
C ASN A 207 -10.81 -0.50 -1.22
N SER A 208 -11.80 -1.08 -0.56
CA SER A 208 -12.13 -2.50 -0.72
C SER A 208 -12.71 -2.84 -2.10
N ALA A 209 -13.35 -1.88 -2.77
CA ALA A 209 -13.86 -2.06 -4.13
C ALA A 209 -12.77 -1.93 -5.20
N ALA A 210 -11.81 -1.00 -5.01
CA ALA A 210 -10.86 -0.59 -6.04
C ALA A 210 -9.40 -0.90 -5.70
N TRP A 211 -9.11 -1.64 -4.61
CA TRP A 211 -7.73 -1.99 -4.30
C TRP A 211 -7.04 -2.68 -5.49
N SER A 212 -5.76 -2.40 -5.71
CA SER A 212 -5.08 -2.87 -6.91
C SER A 212 -3.69 -3.43 -6.64
N GLY A 213 -3.06 -3.04 -5.57
CA GLY A 213 -1.77 -3.55 -5.16
C GLY A 213 -1.69 -3.72 -3.65
N GLY A 214 -0.52 -4.00 -3.16
CA GLY A 214 -0.24 -4.14 -1.75
C GLY A 214 0.76 -5.25 -1.48
N SER A 215 1.29 -5.27 -0.26
CA SER A 215 2.21 -6.30 0.20
C SER A 215 1.47 -7.31 1.07
N PHE A 216 1.67 -8.57 0.78
CA PHE A 216 1.23 -9.68 1.61
C PHE A 216 2.42 -10.23 2.40
N ILE A 217 2.30 -10.26 3.71
CA ILE A 217 3.33 -10.74 4.60
C ILE A 217 2.71 -11.76 5.55
N TYR A 218 3.26 -12.97 5.54
CA TYR A 218 2.90 -14.02 6.49
C TYR A 218 4.15 -14.56 7.17
N VAL A 219 4.16 -14.56 8.48
CA VAL A 219 5.23 -15.14 9.30
C VAL A 219 4.64 -16.30 10.08
N PRO A 220 5.13 -17.54 9.89
CA PRO A 220 4.62 -18.71 10.59
C PRO A 220 4.81 -18.61 12.11
N PRO A 221 3.98 -19.30 12.91
CA PRO A 221 4.16 -19.37 14.34
C PRO A 221 5.56 -19.86 14.73
N GLY A 222 6.21 -19.15 15.66
CA GLY A 222 7.54 -19.50 16.16
C GLY A 222 8.71 -18.99 15.31
N VAL A 223 8.46 -18.45 14.11
CA VAL A 223 9.48 -17.81 13.27
C VAL A 223 9.68 -16.36 13.69
N LYS A 224 10.94 -15.95 13.79
CA LYS A 224 11.33 -14.57 14.09
C LYS A 224 12.10 -13.97 12.91
N VAL A 225 11.56 -12.93 12.32
CA VAL A 225 12.23 -12.16 11.28
C VAL A 225 13.02 -11.03 11.96
N GLU A 226 14.34 -11.11 11.94
CA GLU A 226 15.21 -10.14 12.61
C GLU A 226 15.46 -8.89 11.77
N MET A 227 15.55 -9.06 10.46
CA MET A 227 15.74 -7.95 9.53
C MET A 227 14.39 -7.38 9.07
N PRO A 228 14.27 -6.05 8.92
CA PRO A 228 13.02 -5.45 8.46
C PRO A 228 12.70 -5.85 7.03
N LEU A 229 11.41 -6.11 6.78
CA LEU A 229 10.82 -6.15 5.44
C LEU A 229 10.44 -4.72 5.05
N GLN A 230 10.60 -4.37 3.78
CA GLN A 230 10.37 -3.01 3.32
C GLN A 230 9.52 -2.97 2.04
N ALA A 231 8.54 -2.08 2.03
CA ALA A 231 7.71 -1.83 0.86
C ALA A 231 7.73 -0.33 0.51
N TYR A 232 7.90 -0.02 -0.76
CA TYR A 232 7.88 1.32 -1.29
C TYR A 232 6.66 1.50 -2.19
N PHE A 233 5.92 2.58 -1.97
CA PHE A 233 4.75 2.93 -2.75
C PHE A 233 4.96 4.29 -3.39
N ARG A 234 4.83 4.37 -4.71
CA ARG A 234 4.83 5.62 -5.47
C ARG A 234 3.52 5.73 -6.23
N ILE A 235 2.82 6.83 -5.98
CA ILE A 235 1.65 7.27 -6.73
C ILE A 235 2.02 8.61 -7.38
N ASN A 236 1.80 8.72 -8.67
CA ASN A 236 2.17 9.90 -9.46
C ASN A 236 1.00 10.86 -9.65
#